data_4fd97aa2512059bed018ccdc6b30455a
#
_entry.id   4fd97aa2512059bed018ccdc6b30455a
#
_cell.length_a   1.000
_cell.length_b   1.000
_cell.length_c   1.000
_cell.angle_alpha   90.00
_cell.angle_beta   90.00
_cell.angle_gamma   90.00
#
_symmetry.space_group_name_H-M   'P 1'
#
loop_
_entity.id
_entity.type
_entity.pdbx_description
1 polymer ?
#
loop_
_entity_poly.entity_id
_entity_poly.type
_entity_poly.pdbx_seq_one_letter_code
_entity_poly.pdbx_strand_id
1 'polypeptide(L)'
;MTFIPHISYAYPVHLDEWLHLANSKALLEAGTITYPNPFSGQVITGSGIYMEVNFRLLWAMLQQVSGIDWLPLFSFGPSLVFMLTVLSVYVLCRREGYGLEAAFFTCLIPTTIGLMGPSFMVPVALGLAFIPMSLFLAFRLKSWSCYILLAIIACFLWLLHPPTAAVLYIVMAPYILINLKGNWRHSIGLATALLVPLLIALPWMWSKLLPALGKLQVSQALPAHVDIPALLWLFGMLPLILCFIGIIYLARKGDRRSYGLILGLALLLAAGLALLWFQYGNYILYARSLHTALLLIGILAGAGLLWVRSIKAPAGGLTCALLVIVILAMAVPAHLNYTYYRMIDDEDYRAFTWIRDNVVMEEASFAVLDPWQGSAFTAITGLNVLRRIGATQALADDLVYQYLNSGCPGTSFLQDNRVALVYSRLPCDNPALLHVRDNVYVTAGDITDNLATANALQNGSFDAVTPAPLAGWARSSANINPDYLFPEPGRTGGSSAGIKMSASAPYKPWPVTRWYQKVSVQPGGSYVMGGWIKTDNIAGDGGVRLAIQWRNADNKVLKTPDLMPYTKGTVDWTHYKYKVTAPSDSAACYILLDIAGCSGTAWFDDISFTAE
;
A
#
# COMPACT_ATOMS: atom_id res chain seq x y z
N MET A 1 8.79 15.36 12.86
CA MET A 1 9.70 14.37 12.25
C MET A 1 8.96 13.37 11.35
N THR A 2 7.94 12.68 11.86
CA THR A 2 7.23 11.62 11.09
C THR A 2 6.56 12.07 9.79
N PHE A 3 6.20 13.34 9.67
CA PHE A 3 5.61 13.88 8.44
C PHE A 3 6.64 14.37 7.41
N ILE A 4 7.92 14.43 7.77
CA ILE A 4 8.99 14.92 6.87
C ILE A 4 9.00 14.17 5.52
N PRO A 5 8.88 12.84 5.45
CA PRO A 5 8.88 12.13 4.18
C PRO A 5 7.79 12.59 3.21
N HIS A 6 6.65 13.03 3.73
CA HIS A 6 5.46 13.42 2.96
C HIS A 6 5.37 14.93 2.63
N ILE A 7 6.37 15.74 3.00
CA ILE A 7 6.42 17.16 2.61
C ILE A 7 6.58 17.33 1.10
N SER A 8 7.38 16.46 0.48
CA SER A 8 7.69 16.49 -0.95
C SER A 8 7.26 15.24 -1.71
N TYR A 9 6.58 14.30 -1.05
CA TYR A 9 6.19 13.03 -1.64
C TYR A 9 4.86 12.55 -1.03
N ALA A 10 3.81 12.52 -1.85
CA ALA A 10 2.44 12.28 -1.39
C ALA A 10 2.10 10.79 -1.16
N TYR A 11 2.96 9.88 -1.57
CA TYR A 11 2.70 8.44 -1.58
C TYR A 11 3.37 7.74 -0.38
N PRO A 12 2.93 6.51 -0.04
CA PRO A 12 3.64 5.65 0.91
C PRO A 12 5.11 5.48 0.52
N VAL A 13 6.00 5.58 1.50
CA VAL A 13 7.46 5.63 1.31
C VAL A 13 8.17 4.31 1.59
N HIS A 14 7.40 3.25 1.84
CA HIS A 14 7.93 1.91 2.08
C HIS A 14 7.03 0.84 1.44
N LEU A 15 7.65 -0.27 1.00
CA LEU A 15 6.98 -1.41 0.38
C LEU A 15 5.85 -1.99 1.24
N ASP A 16 6.09 -2.13 2.55
CA ASP A 16 5.13 -2.72 3.48
C ASP A 16 3.88 -1.85 3.66
N GLU A 17 3.98 -0.54 3.47
CA GLU A 17 2.81 0.34 3.53
C GLU A 17 1.85 0.04 2.38
N TRP A 18 2.37 -0.13 1.15
CA TRP A 18 1.57 -0.53 0.00
C TRP A 18 0.94 -1.91 0.18
N LEU A 19 1.70 -2.84 0.78
CA LEU A 19 1.20 -4.18 1.11
C LEU A 19 0.06 -4.12 2.13
N HIS A 20 0.20 -3.32 3.18
CA HIS A 20 -0.86 -3.15 4.18
C HIS A 20 -2.06 -2.41 3.61
N LEU A 21 -1.86 -1.39 2.77
CA LEU A 21 -2.93 -0.68 2.08
C LEU A 21 -3.75 -1.63 1.22
N ALA A 22 -3.11 -2.40 0.34
CA ALA A 22 -3.79 -3.36 -0.53
C ALA A 22 -4.59 -4.41 0.25
N ASN A 23 -4.00 -4.97 1.33
CA ASN A 23 -4.68 -5.94 2.18
C ASN A 23 -5.84 -5.34 2.97
N SER A 24 -5.72 -4.10 3.47
CA SER A 24 -6.82 -3.42 4.18
C SER A 24 -7.99 -3.11 3.24
N LYS A 25 -7.68 -2.72 2.00
CA LYS A 25 -8.67 -2.51 0.94
C LYS A 25 -9.39 -3.82 0.58
N ALA A 26 -8.64 -4.90 0.32
CA ALA A 26 -9.21 -6.20 0.01
C ALA A 26 -10.08 -6.77 1.15
N LEU A 27 -9.66 -6.57 2.41
CA LEU A 27 -10.45 -6.95 3.58
C LEU A 27 -11.78 -6.17 3.64
N LEU A 28 -11.74 -4.87 3.38
CA LEU A 28 -12.95 -4.03 3.37
C LEU A 28 -13.91 -4.44 2.26
N GLU A 29 -13.39 -4.68 1.05
CA GLU A 29 -14.18 -5.10 -0.11
C GLU A 29 -14.83 -6.49 0.10
N ALA A 30 -14.11 -7.41 0.75
CA ALA A 30 -14.64 -8.73 1.09
C ALA A 30 -15.66 -8.70 2.23
N GLY A 31 -15.66 -7.68 3.10
CA GLY A 31 -16.52 -7.57 4.28
C GLY A 31 -16.26 -8.64 5.34
N THR A 32 -15.16 -9.36 5.27
CA THR A 32 -14.78 -10.44 6.18
C THR A 32 -13.27 -10.53 6.35
N ILE A 33 -12.81 -11.12 7.49
CA ILE A 33 -11.38 -11.33 7.75
C ILE A 33 -10.76 -12.45 6.89
N THR A 34 -11.58 -13.27 6.23
CA THR A 34 -11.17 -14.24 5.22
C THR A 34 -11.38 -13.64 3.85
N TYR A 35 -10.32 -13.18 3.22
CA TYR A 35 -10.37 -12.51 1.92
C TYR A 35 -9.28 -13.02 0.99
N PRO A 36 -9.45 -12.89 -0.34
CA PRO A 36 -8.38 -13.21 -1.29
C PRO A 36 -7.19 -12.27 -1.07
N ASN A 37 -5.99 -12.84 -0.98
CA ASN A 37 -4.77 -12.04 -0.93
C ASN A 37 -4.64 -11.26 -2.24
N PRO A 38 -4.58 -9.93 -2.20
CA PRO A 38 -4.59 -9.10 -3.42
C PRO A 38 -3.38 -9.34 -4.35
N PHE A 39 -2.34 -10.04 -3.85
CA PHE A 39 -1.12 -10.33 -4.60
C PHE A 39 -1.03 -11.75 -5.15
N SER A 40 -1.85 -12.67 -4.67
CA SER A 40 -1.80 -14.07 -5.10
C SER A 40 -3.16 -14.64 -5.48
N GLY A 41 -4.23 -13.91 -5.27
CA GLY A 41 -5.60 -14.39 -5.46
C GLY A 41 -6.04 -15.51 -4.49
N GLN A 42 -5.09 -16.08 -3.73
CA GLN A 42 -5.40 -17.17 -2.81
C GLN A 42 -6.07 -16.64 -1.54
N VAL A 43 -7.13 -17.34 -1.11
CA VAL A 43 -7.79 -16.99 0.15
C VAL A 43 -6.84 -17.23 1.32
N ILE A 44 -6.68 -16.20 2.16
CA ILE A 44 -5.86 -16.31 3.37
C ILE A 44 -6.56 -17.26 4.35
N THR A 45 -5.89 -18.35 4.71
CA THR A 45 -6.45 -19.39 5.57
C THR A 45 -5.56 -19.70 6.79
N GLY A 46 -6.11 -20.41 7.76
CA GLY A 46 -5.38 -20.87 8.94
C GLY A 46 -4.79 -19.73 9.77
N SER A 47 -3.58 -19.91 10.29
CA SER A 47 -2.91 -18.91 11.13
C SER A 47 -2.56 -17.60 10.41
N GLY A 48 -2.56 -17.60 9.07
CA GLY A 48 -2.32 -16.40 8.27
C GLY A 48 -3.42 -15.33 8.43
N ILE A 49 -4.65 -15.75 8.74
CA ILE A 49 -5.80 -14.85 8.95
C ILE A 49 -5.52 -13.90 10.12
N TYR A 50 -4.93 -14.41 11.20
CA TYR A 50 -4.74 -13.66 12.44
C TYR A 50 -3.47 -12.81 12.48
N MET A 51 -2.56 -12.99 11.50
CA MET A 51 -1.36 -12.17 11.43
C MET A 51 -1.71 -10.74 10.98
N GLU A 52 -1.47 -9.78 11.87
CA GLU A 52 -1.68 -8.35 11.62
C GLU A 52 -3.12 -7.97 11.25
N VAL A 53 -4.09 -8.86 11.56
CA VAL A 53 -5.50 -8.64 11.23
C VAL A 53 -6.05 -7.38 11.90
N ASN A 54 -5.66 -7.09 13.14
CA ASN A 54 -6.12 -5.89 13.84
C ASN A 54 -5.63 -4.61 13.18
N PHE A 55 -4.45 -4.63 12.56
CA PHE A 55 -3.95 -3.50 11.80
C PHE A 55 -4.82 -3.24 10.56
N ARG A 56 -5.02 -4.26 9.75
CA ARG A 56 -5.81 -4.17 8.52
C ARG A 56 -7.27 -3.78 8.80
N LEU A 57 -7.86 -4.42 9.80
CA LEU A 57 -9.25 -4.15 10.22
C LEU A 57 -9.42 -2.72 10.74
N LEU A 58 -8.47 -2.22 11.56
CA LEU A 58 -8.53 -0.85 12.09
C LEU A 58 -8.58 0.18 10.97
N TRP A 59 -7.71 0.04 9.97
CA TRP A 59 -7.65 0.99 8.86
C TRP A 59 -8.82 0.83 7.90
N ALA A 60 -9.30 -0.39 7.66
CA ALA A 60 -10.51 -0.65 6.88
C ALA A 60 -11.74 0.01 7.54
N MET A 61 -11.92 -0.17 8.86
CA MET A 61 -13.01 0.45 9.61
C MET A 61 -12.89 1.98 9.63
N LEU A 62 -11.68 2.51 9.82
CA LEU A 62 -11.47 3.96 9.83
C LEU A 62 -11.79 4.57 8.48
N GLN A 63 -11.36 3.95 7.39
CA GLN A 63 -11.69 4.37 6.02
C GLN A 63 -13.21 4.34 5.79
N GLN A 64 -13.87 3.24 6.16
CA GLN A 64 -15.31 3.07 5.98
C GLN A 64 -16.14 4.14 6.75
N VAL A 65 -15.73 4.43 7.99
CA VAL A 65 -16.45 5.40 8.84
C VAL A 65 -16.16 6.85 8.45
N SER A 66 -14.92 7.15 8.07
CA SER A 66 -14.49 8.53 7.77
C SER A 66 -14.70 8.93 6.32
N GLY A 67 -14.75 7.97 5.38
CA GLY A 67 -14.76 8.25 3.94
C GLY A 67 -13.45 8.84 3.41
N ILE A 68 -12.38 8.87 4.22
CA ILE A 68 -11.08 9.40 3.79
C ILE A 68 -10.45 8.42 2.80
N ASP A 69 -9.94 8.92 1.69
CA ASP A 69 -9.23 8.10 0.71
C ASP A 69 -8.00 7.41 1.30
N TRP A 70 -7.67 6.24 0.74
CA TRP A 70 -6.58 5.40 1.24
C TRP A 70 -5.21 6.08 1.24
N LEU A 71 -4.89 6.86 0.20
CA LEU A 71 -3.58 7.53 0.13
C LEU A 71 -3.40 8.59 1.23
N PRO A 72 -4.32 9.57 1.41
CA PRO A 72 -4.25 10.47 2.56
C PRO A 72 -4.19 9.74 3.90
N LEU A 73 -4.95 8.64 4.05
CA LEU A 73 -4.95 7.86 5.28
C LEU A 73 -3.57 7.28 5.60
N PHE A 74 -2.87 6.74 4.59
CA PHE A 74 -1.54 6.14 4.75
C PHE A 74 -0.41 7.19 4.80
N SER A 75 -0.59 8.36 4.22
CA SER A 75 0.39 9.46 4.29
C SER A 75 0.34 10.23 5.62
N PHE A 76 -0.87 10.54 6.12
CA PHE A 76 -1.04 11.30 7.36
C PHE A 76 -1.18 10.44 8.61
N GLY A 77 -1.68 9.21 8.47
CA GLY A 77 -1.93 8.27 9.56
C GLY A 77 -0.73 8.00 10.45
N PRO A 78 0.49 7.79 9.91
CA PRO A 78 1.69 7.60 10.73
C PRO A 78 1.92 8.72 11.74
N SER A 79 1.74 9.97 11.31
CA SER A 79 1.92 11.14 12.17
C SER A 79 0.89 11.21 13.30
N LEU A 80 -0.38 10.84 13.04
CA LEU A 80 -1.42 10.76 14.06
C LEU A 80 -1.14 9.64 15.06
N VAL A 81 -0.75 8.47 14.60
CA VAL A 81 -0.35 7.33 15.45
C VAL A 81 0.83 7.71 16.34
N PHE A 82 1.83 8.36 15.76
CA PHE A 82 3.01 8.76 16.52
C PHE A 82 2.72 9.87 17.54
N MET A 83 1.80 10.77 17.23
CA MET A 83 1.32 11.76 18.21
C MET A 83 0.72 11.06 19.44
N LEU A 84 -0.03 9.95 19.27
CA LEU A 84 -0.52 9.15 20.38
C LEU A 84 0.63 8.53 21.19
N THR A 85 1.69 8.07 20.52
CA THR A 85 2.91 7.57 21.19
C THR A 85 3.53 8.66 22.06
N VAL A 86 3.75 9.84 21.50
CA VAL A 86 4.34 11.00 22.20
C VAL A 86 3.48 11.43 23.41
N LEU A 87 2.15 11.51 23.22
CA LEU A 87 1.21 11.82 24.30
C LEU A 87 1.24 10.76 25.40
N SER A 88 1.34 9.50 25.04
CA SER A 88 1.41 8.38 26.00
C SER A 88 2.69 8.44 26.84
N VAL A 89 3.82 8.78 26.23
CA VAL A 89 5.09 9.03 26.93
C VAL A 89 4.97 10.24 27.83
N TYR A 90 4.39 11.33 27.37
CA TYR A 90 4.15 12.51 28.20
C TYR A 90 3.34 12.16 29.45
N VAL A 91 2.22 11.44 29.30
CA VAL A 91 1.36 11.04 30.43
C VAL A 91 2.10 10.10 31.38
N LEU A 92 2.88 9.13 30.84
CA LEU A 92 3.70 8.22 31.65
C LEU A 92 4.67 9.00 32.55
N CYS A 93 5.37 9.99 32.00
CA CYS A 93 6.47 10.69 32.68
C CYS A 93 6.06 12.00 33.38
N ARG A 94 4.85 12.53 33.09
CA ARG A 94 4.39 13.82 33.63
C ARG A 94 4.46 13.91 35.15
N ARG A 95 4.01 12.85 35.85
CA ARG A 95 3.98 12.83 37.32
C ARG A 95 5.37 12.70 37.95
N GLU A 96 6.37 12.30 37.17
CA GLU A 96 7.78 12.27 37.61
C GLU A 96 8.51 13.60 37.32
N GLY A 97 7.83 14.55 36.70
CA GLY A 97 8.31 15.91 36.43
C GLY A 97 9.07 16.11 35.10
N TYR A 98 9.25 15.06 34.27
CA TYR A 98 9.98 15.13 33.00
C TYR A 98 9.15 14.71 31.77
N GLY A 99 7.83 14.91 31.83
CA GLY A 99 6.93 14.52 30.75
C GLY A 99 7.19 15.22 29.43
N LEU A 100 7.45 16.54 29.46
CA LEU A 100 7.75 17.31 28.23
C LEU A 100 9.10 16.93 27.64
N GLU A 101 10.10 16.75 28.49
CA GLU A 101 11.44 16.37 28.10
C GLU A 101 11.44 14.97 27.45
N ALA A 102 10.73 13.99 28.04
CA ALA A 102 10.59 12.66 27.48
C ALA A 102 9.80 12.67 26.16
N ALA A 103 8.72 13.45 26.07
CA ALA A 103 7.96 13.64 24.84
C ALA A 103 8.82 14.24 23.72
N PHE A 104 9.66 15.24 24.05
CA PHE A 104 10.59 15.85 23.11
C PHE A 104 11.55 14.81 22.50
N PHE A 105 12.20 13.98 23.34
CA PHE A 105 13.11 12.94 22.82
C PHE A 105 12.35 11.83 22.05
N THR A 106 11.10 11.54 22.42
CA THR A 106 10.27 10.63 21.66
C THR A 106 10.04 11.14 20.24
N CYS A 107 9.84 12.44 20.03
CA CYS A 107 9.70 13.03 18.71
C CYS A 107 10.93 12.86 17.80
N LEU A 108 12.10 12.54 18.37
CA LEU A 108 13.36 12.34 17.65
C LEU A 108 13.59 10.87 17.25
N ILE A 109 12.68 9.94 17.60
CA ILE A 109 12.84 8.52 17.21
C ILE A 109 12.91 8.44 15.69
N PRO A 110 14.02 7.91 15.14
CA PRO A 110 14.23 7.88 13.71
C PRO A 110 13.38 6.84 13.02
N THR A 111 13.07 7.11 11.78
CA THR A 111 12.58 6.12 10.83
C THR A 111 13.68 5.86 9.82
N THR A 112 14.07 4.60 9.68
CA THR A 112 14.93 4.14 8.59
C THR A 112 14.23 3.01 7.85
N ILE A 113 14.63 2.77 6.62
CA ILE A 113 14.09 1.69 5.78
C ILE A 113 14.14 0.34 6.51
N GLY A 114 15.28 0.01 7.14
CA GLY A 114 15.44 -1.27 7.84
C GLY A 114 14.79 -1.32 9.22
N LEU A 115 14.62 -0.18 9.88
CA LEU A 115 13.98 -0.14 11.20
C LEU A 115 12.44 -0.10 11.11
N MET A 116 11.87 0.41 10.03
CA MET A 116 10.42 0.64 9.89
C MET A 116 9.85 1.52 11.01
N GLY A 117 10.46 2.69 11.23
CA GLY A 117 10.12 3.58 12.33
C GLY A 117 8.75 4.25 12.20
N PRO A 118 8.49 5.24 13.08
CA PRO A 118 7.16 5.80 13.25
C PRO A 118 6.65 6.64 12.07
N SER A 119 7.45 6.90 11.04
CA SER A 119 6.97 7.57 9.82
C SER A 119 6.26 6.64 8.84
N PHE A 120 6.30 5.32 9.06
CA PHE A 120 5.67 4.35 8.18
C PHE A 120 4.34 3.85 8.74
N MET A 121 3.36 3.64 7.86
CA MET A 121 2.07 3.06 8.18
C MET A 121 2.15 1.53 8.26
N VAL A 122 2.75 1.06 9.33
CA VAL A 122 3.02 -0.38 9.56
C VAL A 122 2.62 -0.80 10.96
N PRO A 123 2.33 -2.09 11.18
CA PRO A 123 1.84 -2.58 12.48
C PRO A 123 2.77 -2.27 13.67
N VAL A 124 4.08 -2.26 13.45
CA VAL A 124 5.06 -1.95 14.50
C VAL A 124 4.98 -0.49 14.97
N ALA A 125 4.73 0.45 14.06
CA ALA A 125 4.59 1.86 14.41
C ALA A 125 3.36 2.11 15.28
N LEU A 126 2.23 1.48 14.94
CA LEU A 126 1.03 1.51 15.78
C LEU A 126 1.26 0.79 17.12
N GLY A 127 1.92 -0.36 17.11
CA GLY A 127 2.23 -1.13 18.31
C GLY A 127 3.07 -0.35 19.32
N LEU A 128 3.97 0.52 18.84
CA LEU A 128 4.83 1.35 19.69
C LEU A 128 4.03 2.27 20.63
N ALA A 129 2.86 2.77 20.22
CA ALA A 129 2.00 3.62 21.05
C ALA A 129 1.49 2.91 22.31
N PHE A 130 1.32 1.60 22.25
CA PHE A 130 0.80 0.80 23.36
C PHE A 130 1.86 0.46 24.42
N ILE A 131 3.15 0.57 24.12
CA ILE A 131 4.22 0.31 25.09
C ILE A 131 4.15 1.31 26.27
N PRO A 132 4.20 2.65 26.06
CA PRO A 132 4.12 3.60 27.18
C PRO A 132 2.74 3.58 27.86
N MET A 133 1.65 3.29 27.14
CA MET A 133 0.33 3.10 27.74
C MET A 133 0.34 1.92 28.73
N SER A 134 0.89 0.78 28.34
CA SER A 134 1.00 -0.41 29.16
C SER A 134 1.87 -0.16 30.42
N LEU A 135 3.01 0.53 30.24
CA LEU A 135 3.86 0.94 31.34
C LEU A 135 3.14 1.91 32.30
N PHE A 136 2.36 2.85 31.77
CA PHE A 136 1.56 3.76 32.58
C PHE A 136 0.54 2.98 33.45
N LEU A 137 -0.20 2.05 32.85
CA LEU A 137 -1.15 1.19 33.56
C LEU A 137 -0.45 0.41 34.68
N ALA A 138 0.68 -0.24 34.37
CA ALA A 138 1.44 -1.03 35.33
C ALA A 138 2.01 -0.19 36.47
N PHE A 139 2.51 1.01 36.19
CA PHE A 139 3.20 1.83 37.19
C PHE A 139 2.26 2.64 38.08
N ARG A 140 1.07 2.96 37.60
CA ARG A 140 0.21 3.96 38.25
C ARG A 140 -1.07 3.40 38.84
N LEU A 141 -1.58 2.34 38.27
CA LEU A 141 -2.89 1.81 38.66
C LEU A 141 -2.74 0.42 39.27
N LYS A 142 -3.42 0.19 40.38
CA LYS A 142 -3.42 -1.09 41.09
C LYS A 142 -4.85 -1.65 41.22
N SER A 143 -5.71 -1.31 40.26
CA SER A 143 -7.11 -1.75 40.25
C SER A 143 -7.32 -2.90 39.28
N TRP A 144 -8.40 -3.65 39.48
CA TRP A 144 -8.82 -4.70 38.54
C TRP A 144 -9.00 -4.20 37.11
N SER A 145 -9.56 -2.99 36.96
CA SER A 145 -9.74 -2.36 35.63
C SER A 145 -8.40 -2.19 34.90
N CYS A 146 -7.32 -1.92 35.62
CA CYS A 146 -5.98 -1.81 35.04
C CYS A 146 -5.50 -3.14 34.45
N TYR A 147 -5.67 -4.26 35.18
CA TYR A 147 -5.24 -5.57 34.70
C TYR A 147 -6.09 -6.01 33.50
N ILE A 148 -7.40 -5.77 33.53
CA ILE A 148 -8.30 -6.06 32.41
C ILE A 148 -7.86 -5.23 31.18
N LEU A 149 -7.64 -3.93 31.35
CA LEU A 149 -7.22 -3.06 30.24
C LEU A 149 -5.84 -3.46 29.68
N LEU A 150 -4.90 -3.83 30.54
CA LEU A 150 -3.60 -4.35 30.13
C LEU A 150 -3.74 -5.67 29.36
N ALA A 151 -4.62 -6.58 29.80
CA ALA A 151 -4.91 -7.83 29.10
C ALA A 151 -5.53 -7.57 27.71
N ILE A 152 -6.45 -6.61 27.60
CA ILE A 152 -7.04 -6.19 26.32
C ILE A 152 -5.95 -5.63 25.38
N ILE A 153 -5.07 -4.75 25.88
CA ILE A 153 -3.95 -4.21 25.10
C ILE A 153 -3.01 -5.35 24.66
N ALA A 154 -2.67 -6.27 25.55
CA ALA A 154 -1.80 -7.40 25.21
C ALA A 154 -2.44 -8.32 24.16
N CYS A 155 -3.74 -8.62 24.27
CA CYS A 155 -4.50 -9.36 23.27
C CYS A 155 -4.51 -8.64 21.91
N PHE A 156 -4.79 -7.33 21.94
CA PHE A 156 -4.77 -6.50 20.73
C PHE A 156 -3.40 -6.52 20.06
N LEU A 157 -2.31 -6.41 20.84
CA LEU A 157 -0.94 -6.44 20.31
C LEU A 157 -0.56 -7.80 19.69
N TRP A 158 -1.04 -8.93 20.25
CA TRP A 158 -0.81 -10.24 19.66
C TRP A 158 -1.44 -10.37 18.26
N LEU A 159 -2.60 -9.79 18.04
CA LEU A 159 -3.30 -9.77 16.75
C LEU A 159 -2.87 -8.61 15.84
N LEU A 160 -2.25 -7.57 16.41
CA LEU A 160 -1.70 -6.45 15.68
C LEU A 160 -0.30 -6.76 15.16
N HIS A 161 0.62 -7.14 16.07
CA HIS A 161 2.03 -7.38 15.76
C HIS A 161 2.70 -8.21 16.87
N PRO A 162 2.77 -9.55 16.72
CA PRO A 162 3.32 -10.44 17.75
C PRO A 162 4.73 -10.08 18.26
N PRO A 163 5.69 -9.63 17.41
CA PRO A 163 6.99 -9.20 17.91
C PRO A 163 6.92 -8.02 18.88
N THR A 164 6.02 -7.04 18.65
CA THR A 164 5.83 -5.92 19.60
C THR A 164 5.21 -6.40 20.91
N ALA A 165 4.27 -7.36 20.86
CA ALA A 165 3.75 -7.98 22.08
C ALA A 165 4.85 -8.66 22.89
N ALA A 166 5.74 -9.42 22.25
CA ALA A 166 6.89 -10.07 22.90
C ALA A 166 7.83 -9.03 23.53
N VAL A 167 8.11 -7.94 22.82
CA VAL A 167 8.94 -6.83 23.35
C VAL A 167 8.30 -6.18 24.58
N LEU A 168 6.97 -5.97 24.58
CA LEU A 168 6.26 -5.49 25.76
C LEU A 168 6.51 -6.40 26.97
N TYR A 169 6.48 -7.72 26.79
CA TYR A 169 6.71 -8.68 27.87
C TYR A 169 8.14 -8.59 28.40
N ILE A 170 9.14 -8.46 27.50
CA ILE A 170 10.55 -8.28 27.88
C ILE A 170 10.71 -7.00 28.72
N VAL A 171 10.12 -5.90 28.32
CA VAL A 171 10.21 -4.61 29.03
C VAL A 171 9.50 -4.63 30.39
N MET A 172 8.36 -5.34 30.48
CA MET A 172 7.57 -5.41 31.70
C MET A 172 8.14 -6.39 32.74
N ALA A 173 8.86 -7.43 32.30
CA ALA A 173 9.35 -8.50 33.17
C ALA A 173 10.19 -7.98 34.37
N PRO A 174 11.19 -7.08 34.20
CA PRO A 174 11.96 -6.56 35.33
C PRO A 174 11.10 -5.87 36.40
N TYR A 175 10.15 -5.04 35.95
CA TYR A 175 9.24 -4.35 36.88
C TYR A 175 8.37 -5.33 37.65
N ILE A 176 7.85 -6.37 37.00
CA ILE A 176 7.06 -7.44 37.66
C ILE A 176 7.93 -8.15 38.71
N LEU A 177 9.16 -8.54 38.33
CA LEU A 177 10.09 -9.25 39.22
C LEU A 177 10.48 -8.42 40.46
N ILE A 178 10.83 -7.14 40.27
CA ILE A 178 11.20 -6.22 41.35
C ILE A 178 10.04 -6.04 42.36
N ASN A 179 8.81 -6.05 41.85
CA ASN A 179 7.63 -5.88 42.71
C ASN A 179 7.23 -7.15 43.47
N LEU A 180 7.72 -8.33 43.11
CA LEU A 180 7.45 -9.57 43.84
C LEU A 180 7.80 -9.44 45.32
N LYS A 181 8.95 -8.81 45.64
CA LYS A 181 9.44 -8.62 47.02
C LYS A 181 8.74 -7.46 47.76
N GLY A 182 7.46 -7.30 47.71
CA GLY A 182 6.78 -6.27 48.51
C GLY A 182 5.43 -5.82 48.00
N ASN A 183 5.10 -6.27 46.78
CA ASN A 183 3.80 -6.04 46.18
C ASN A 183 3.41 -7.21 45.27
N TRP A 184 3.56 -8.44 45.79
CA TRP A 184 3.41 -9.67 45.03
C TRP A 184 2.03 -9.81 44.34
N ARG A 185 0.97 -9.32 45.00
CA ARG A 185 -0.39 -9.35 44.43
C ARG A 185 -0.48 -8.52 43.13
N HIS A 186 0.19 -7.35 43.12
CA HIS A 186 0.25 -6.52 41.94
C HIS A 186 1.08 -7.19 40.82
N SER A 187 2.22 -7.79 41.19
CA SER A 187 3.06 -8.53 40.22
C SER A 187 2.33 -9.71 39.60
N ILE A 188 1.59 -10.50 40.41
CA ILE A 188 0.76 -11.59 39.90
C ILE A 188 -0.34 -11.05 38.97
N GLY A 189 -1.04 -9.97 39.38
CA GLY A 189 -2.05 -9.35 38.54
C GLY A 189 -1.53 -8.92 37.19
N LEU A 190 -0.33 -8.27 37.12
CA LEU A 190 0.33 -7.89 35.88
C LEU A 190 0.76 -9.11 35.06
N ALA A 191 1.37 -10.12 35.70
CA ALA A 191 1.78 -11.35 35.04
C ALA A 191 0.57 -12.08 34.43
N THR A 192 -0.53 -12.20 35.17
CA THR A 192 -1.78 -12.82 34.69
C THR A 192 -2.35 -12.02 33.51
N ALA A 193 -2.37 -10.68 33.58
CA ALA A 193 -2.86 -9.83 32.51
C ALA A 193 -2.07 -10.01 31.22
N LEU A 194 -0.78 -10.30 31.29
CA LEU A 194 0.06 -10.59 30.12
C LEU A 194 -0.04 -12.05 29.66
N LEU A 195 -0.07 -13.02 30.59
CA LEU A 195 -0.06 -14.45 30.27
C LEU A 195 -1.39 -14.94 29.68
N VAL A 196 -2.53 -14.46 30.18
CA VAL A 196 -3.85 -14.90 29.68
C VAL A 196 -4.03 -14.65 28.18
N PRO A 197 -3.75 -13.44 27.62
CA PRO A 197 -3.80 -13.22 26.18
C PRO A 197 -2.83 -14.10 25.38
N LEU A 198 -1.64 -14.35 25.92
CA LEU A 198 -0.67 -15.25 25.29
C LEU A 198 -1.21 -16.68 25.20
N LEU A 199 -1.77 -17.20 26.29
CA LEU A 199 -2.34 -18.55 26.34
C LEU A 199 -3.55 -18.68 25.39
N ILE A 200 -4.37 -17.64 25.26
CA ILE A 200 -5.47 -17.59 24.32
C ILE A 200 -4.96 -17.58 22.87
N ALA A 201 -3.91 -16.82 22.57
CA ALA A 201 -3.34 -16.72 21.24
C ALA A 201 -2.54 -17.97 20.81
N LEU A 202 -2.00 -18.72 21.76
CA LEU A 202 -1.09 -19.85 21.55
C LEU A 202 -1.62 -20.90 20.55
N PRO A 203 -2.89 -21.36 20.60
CA PRO A 203 -3.40 -22.37 19.65
C PRO A 203 -3.31 -21.92 18.19
N TRP A 204 -3.54 -20.63 17.92
CA TRP A 204 -3.50 -20.09 16.55
C TRP A 204 -2.08 -19.76 16.10
N MET A 205 -1.19 -19.42 17.04
CA MET A 205 0.17 -19.03 16.74
C MET A 205 1.17 -20.20 16.83
N TRP A 206 0.77 -21.34 17.36
CA TRP A 206 1.66 -22.48 17.62
C TRP A 206 2.43 -22.94 16.39
N SER A 207 1.77 -23.03 15.24
CA SER A 207 2.38 -23.43 13.98
C SER A 207 3.46 -22.46 13.46
N LYS A 208 3.46 -21.21 13.93
CA LYS A 208 4.46 -20.17 13.59
C LYS A 208 5.51 -20.04 14.70
N LEU A 209 5.10 -20.16 15.95
CA LEU A 209 5.97 -20.00 17.11
C LEU A 209 7.00 -21.14 17.21
N LEU A 210 6.59 -22.38 16.99
CA LEU A 210 7.48 -23.54 17.08
C LEU A 210 8.65 -23.47 16.08
N PRO A 211 8.43 -23.20 14.79
CA PRO A 211 9.52 -22.98 13.83
C PRO A 211 10.40 -21.76 14.17
N ALA A 212 9.80 -20.69 14.74
CA ALA A 212 10.56 -19.50 15.17
C ALA A 212 11.47 -19.81 16.34
N LEU A 213 11.01 -20.60 17.32
CA LEU A 213 11.82 -21.06 18.44
C LEU A 213 12.95 -21.99 17.99
N GLY A 214 12.70 -22.87 17.01
CA GLY A 214 13.72 -23.74 16.42
C GLY A 214 14.79 -23.01 15.61
N LYS A 215 14.50 -21.76 15.16
CA LYS A 215 15.41 -20.89 14.39
C LYS A 215 16.06 -19.80 15.25
N LEU A 216 16.24 -20.01 16.52
CA LEU A 216 16.89 -19.04 17.41
C LEU A 216 18.38 -18.83 17.08
N GLN A 217 19.01 -19.80 16.42
CA GLN A 217 20.39 -19.66 15.94
C GLN A 217 20.35 -19.17 14.48
N VAL A 218 20.81 -17.96 14.25
CA VAL A 218 20.90 -17.37 12.92
C VAL A 218 22.18 -17.87 12.26
N SER A 219 22.05 -18.81 11.33
CA SER A 219 23.17 -19.38 10.59
C SER A 219 23.63 -18.54 9.38
N GLN A 220 22.97 -17.45 9.09
CA GLN A 220 23.27 -16.58 7.93
C GLN A 220 23.66 -15.18 8.40
N ALA A 221 24.53 -14.53 7.62
CA ALA A 221 24.88 -13.12 7.83
C ALA A 221 23.58 -12.30 8.02
N LEU A 222 23.56 -11.49 9.08
CA LEU A 222 22.45 -10.57 9.32
C LEU A 222 22.21 -9.78 8.05
N PRO A 223 20.97 -9.79 7.51
CA PRO A 223 20.66 -8.91 6.39
C PRO A 223 21.07 -7.49 6.80
N ALA A 224 21.77 -6.78 5.93
CA ALA A 224 22.28 -5.43 6.18
C ALA A 224 21.17 -4.34 6.33
N HIS A 225 20.00 -4.74 6.83
CA HIS A 225 18.80 -3.90 6.83
C HIS A 225 18.69 -2.94 8.00
N VAL A 226 19.41 -3.16 9.10
CA VAL A 226 19.45 -2.20 10.21
C VAL A 226 20.78 -1.46 10.19
N ASP A 227 20.77 -0.28 9.61
CA ASP A 227 21.92 0.61 9.57
C ASP A 227 22.06 1.32 10.93
N ILE A 228 22.87 0.72 11.83
CA ILE A 228 23.15 1.29 13.14
C ILE A 228 23.81 2.68 13.05
N PRO A 229 24.82 2.92 12.19
CA PRO A 229 25.35 4.25 11.94
C PRO A 229 24.28 5.29 11.56
N ALA A 230 23.36 4.96 10.65
CA ALA A 230 22.28 5.85 10.30
C ALA A 230 21.34 6.14 11.48
N LEU A 231 21.03 5.13 12.31
CA LEU A 231 20.23 5.31 13.53
C LEU A 231 20.91 6.28 14.51
N LEU A 232 22.21 6.12 14.73
CA LEU A 232 22.99 6.98 15.61
C LEU A 232 23.09 8.41 15.05
N TRP A 233 23.21 8.54 13.75
CA TRP A 233 23.24 9.84 13.08
C TRP A 233 21.89 10.58 13.16
N LEU A 234 20.79 9.87 12.92
CA LEU A 234 19.43 10.43 12.96
C LEU A 234 18.96 10.77 14.39
N PHE A 235 19.19 9.86 15.33
CA PHE A 235 18.81 10.06 16.73
C PHE A 235 19.75 11.04 17.46
N GLY A 236 21.04 11.01 17.13
CA GLY A 236 22.09 11.85 17.66
C GLY A 236 22.76 11.31 18.92
N MET A 237 24.01 11.71 19.12
CA MET A 237 24.81 11.30 20.30
C MET A 237 24.39 12.00 21.59
N LEU A 238 23.90 13.24 21.52
CA LEU A 238 23.49 14.00 22.70
C LEU A 238 22.30 13.35 23.45
N PRO A 239 21.25 12.85 22.79
CA PRO A 239 20.22 12.05 23.44
C PRO A 239 20.74 10.81 24.15
N LEU A 240 21.77 10.13 23.60
CA LEU A 240 22.40 8.97 24.24
C LEU A 240 23.17 9.35 25.50
N ILE A 241 23.92 10.47 25.45
CA ILE A 241 24.62 11.00 26.63
C ILE A 241 23.62 11.39 27.71
N LEU A 242 22.53 12.07 27.34
CA LEU A 242 21.47 12.45 28.27
C LEU A 242 20.72 11.22 28.81
N CYS A 243 20.56 10.17 28.04
CA CYS A 243 20.03 8.89 28.52
C CYS A 243 20.92 8.31 29.63
N PHE A 244 22.23 8.28 29.44
CA PHE A 244 23.18 7.82 30.45
C PHE A 244 23.08 8.66 31.74
N ILE A 245 23.02 9.98 31.62
CA ILE A 245 22.78 10.89 32.74
C ILE A 245 21.43 10.57 33.43
N GLY A 246 20.38 10.33 32.67
CA GLY A 246 19.06 9.96 33.15
C GLY A 246 19.04 8.63 33.89
N ILE A 247 19.80 7.63 33.43
CA ILE A 247 19.98 6.35 34.12
C ILE A 247 20.58 6.60 35.51
N ILE A 248 21.65 7.40 35.63
CA ILE A 248 22.29 7.73 36.91
C ILE A 248 21.30 8.47 37.82
N TYR A 249 20.58 9.45 37.29
CA TYR A 249 19.58 10.21 38.04
C TYR A 249 18.47 9.31 38.60
N LEU A 250 17.86 8.47 37.76
CA LEU A 250 16.77 7.58 38.16
C LEU A 250 17.26 6.44 39.07
N ALA A 251 18.48 5.94 38.86
CA ALA A 251 19.06 4.93 39.76
C ALA A 251 19.28 5.50 41.18
N ARG A 252 19.71 6.77 41.30
CA ARG A 252 19.83 7.46 42.60
C ARG A 252 18.48 7.70 43.27
N LYS A 253 17.41 7.89 42.50
CA LYS A 253 16.05 7.99 43.02
C LYS A 253 15.58 6.71 43.69
N GLY A 254 16.05 5.56 43.20
CA GLY A 254 15.90 4.25 43.86
C GLY A 254 14.50 3.67 43.83
N ASP A 255 13.56 4.22 43.08
CA ASP A 255 12.20 3.70 43.02
C ASP A 255 12.07 2.55 42.01
N ARG A 256 11.10 1.63 42.28
CA ARG A 256 10.89 0.40 41.50
C ARG A 256 10.54 0.66 40.04
N ARG A 257 9.92 1.80 39.71
CA ARG A 257 9.52 2.17 38.35
C ARG A 257 10.77 2.56 37.55
N SER A 258 11.64 3.36 38.18
CA SER A 258 12.92 3.75 37.60
C SER A 258 13.78 2.55 37.28
N TYR A 259 13.92 1.60 38.22
CA TYR A 259 14.63 0.35 37.98
C TYR A 259 13.94 -0.50 36.89
N GLY A 260 12.61 -0.54 36.84
CA GLY A 260 11.85 -1.22 35.79
C GLY A 260 12.20 -0.72 34.39
N LEU A 261 12.26 0.61 34.20
CA LEU A 261 12.63 1.23 32.93
C LEU A 261 14.09 0.95 32.56
N ILE A 262 15.02 1.13 33.50
CA ILE A 262 16.46 0.91 33.28
C ILE A 262 16.74 -0.55 32.90
N LEU A 263 16.21 -1.50 33.66
CA LEU A 263 16.43 -2.92 33.41
C LEU A 263 15.66 -3.40 32.16
N GLY A 264 14.50 -2.82 31.88
CA GLY A 264 13.79 -3.07 30.63
C GLY A 264 14.64 -2.69 29.41
N LEU A 265 15.24 -1.50 29.43
CA LEU A 265 16.20 -1.09 28.37
C LEU A 265 17.42 -2.02 28.33
N ALA A 266 18.00 -2.34 29.48
CA ALA A 266 19.16 -3.23 29.55
C ALA A 266 18.88 -4.61 28.96
N LEU A 267 17.71 -5.20 29.21
CA LEU A 267 17.32 -6.49 28.62
C LEU A 267 17.15 -6.40 27.09
N LEU A 268 16.55 -5.32 26.58
CA LEU A 268 16.43 -5.14 25.12
C LEU A 268 17.80 -5.00 24.46
N LEU A 269 18.69 -4.22 25.06
CA LEU A 269 20.08 -4.09 24.57
C LEU A 269 20.86 -5.40 24.67
N ALA A 270 20.70 -6.14 25.76
CA ALA A 270 21.34 -7.46 25.93
C ALA A 270 20.85 -8.47 24.88
N ALA A 271 19.53 -8.48 24.58
CA ALA A 271 18.97 -9.31 23.51
C ALA A 271 19.54 -8.93 22.13
N GLY A 272 19.70 -7.62 21.87
CA GLY A 272 20.33 -7.11 20.66
C GLY A 272 21.80 -7.52 20.55
N LEU A 273 22.57 -7.39 21.64
CA LEU A 273 23.99 -7.81 21.68
C LEU A 273 24.14 -9.32 21.53
N ALA A 274 23.22 -10.11 22.13
CA ALA A 274 23.22 -11.56 21.94
C ALA A 274 23.06 -11.96 20.48
N LEU A 275 22.19 -11.28 19.74
CA LEU A 275 22.03 -11.51 18.31
C LEU A 275 23.28 -11.07 17.51
N LEU A 276 23.82 -9.88 17.78
CA LEU A 276 24.95 -9.32 17.02
C LEU A 276 26.25 -10.10 17.24
N TRP A 277 26.56 -10.50 18.48
CA TRP A 277 27.84 -11.14 18.80
C TRP A 277 27.79 -12.66 18.78
N PHE A 278 26.68 -13.25 19.22
CA PHE A 278 26.55 -14.70 19.30
C PHE A 278 25.68 -15.30 18.22
N GLN A 279 25.08 -14.44 17.34
CA GLN A 279 24.12 -14.85 16.31
C GLN A 279 22.96 -15.71 16.89
N TYR A 280 22.62 -15.40 18.14
CA TYR A 280 21.55 -16.10 18.85
C TYR A 280 20.36 -15.19 19.05
N GLY A 281 19.21 -15.57 18.50
CA GLY A 281 17.97 -14.83 18.60
C GLY A 281 17.20 -14.77 17.28
N ASN A 282 16.11 -14.02 17.28
CA ASN A 282 15.30 -13.79 16.09
C ASN A 282 15.51 -12.37 15.56
N TYR A 283 15.89 -12.26 14.29
CA TYR A 283 16.15 -10.96 13.65
C TYR A 283 14.97 -10.00 13.71
N ILE A 284 13.74 -10.49 13.48
CA ILE A 284 12.53 -9.65 13.52
C ILE A 284 12.34 -9.10 14.93
N LEU A 285 12.48 -9.94 15.96
CA LEU A 285 12.38 -9.52 17.36
C LEU A 285 13.47 -8.49 17.71
N TYR A 286 14.70 -8.68 17.21
CA TYR A 286 15.79 -7.72 17.37
C TYR A 286 15.45 -6.37 16.77
N ALA A 287 15.08 -6.31 15.49
CA ALA A 287 14.74 -5.06 14.81
C ALA A 287 13.58 -4.33 15.52
N ARG A 288 12.57 -5.06 16.01
CA ARG A 288 11.44 -4.47 16.75
C ARG A 288 11.81 -4.06 18.17
N SER A 289 12.76 -4.75 18.80
CA SER A 289 13.32 -4.35 20.10
C SER A 289 14.04 -3.01 20.02
N LEU A 290 14.72 -2.70 18.92
CA LEU A 290 15.40 -1.41 18.72
C LEU A 290 14.43 -0.21 18.75
N HIS A 291 13.24 -0.32 18.18
CA HIS A 291 12.23 0.73 18.30
C HIS A 291 11.88 1.04 19.75
N THR A 292 11.58 0.00 20.52
CA THR A 292 11.25 0.15 21.93
C THR A 292 12.45 0.60 22.75
N ALA A 293 13.66 0.14 22.39
CA ALA A 293 14.89 0.64 23.02
C ALA A 293 15.07 2.13 22.79
N LEU A 294 14.88 2.63 21.56
CA LEU A 294 14.95 4.07 21.25
C LEU A 294 13.88 4.87 22.01
N LEU A 295 12.67 4.30 22.16
CA LEU A 295 11.62 4.90 22.98
C LEU A 295 12.04 5.02 24.45
N LEU A 296 12.59 3.95 25.04
CA LEU A 296 13.08 3.95 26.43
C LEU A 296 14.30 4.87 26.59
N ILE A 297 15.21 4.90 25.62
CA ILE A 297 16.33 5.86 25.59
C ILE A 297 15.79 7.29 25.59
N GLY A 298 14.76 7.61 24.79
CA GLY A 298 14.13 8.92 24.79
C GLY A 298 13.50 9.29 26.15
N ILE A 299 12.80 8.33 26.77
CA ILE A 299 12.24 8.51 28.12
C ILE A 299 13.34 8.80 29.15
N LEU A 300 14.43 8.02 29.14
CA LEU A 300 15.55 8.18 30.06
C LEU A 300 16.35 9.47 29.77
N ALA A 301 16.51 9.83 28.49
CA ALA A 301 17.11 11.11 28.11
C ALA A 301 16.30 12.32 28.64
N GLY A 302 14.97 12.21 28.66
CA GLY A 302 14.10 13.20 29.28
C GLY A 302 14.38 13.39 30.77
N ALA A 303 14.59 12.28 31.50
CA ALA A 303 15.00 12.34 32.91
C ALA A 303 16.39 12.96 33.07
N GLY A 304 17.32 12.70 32.15
CA GLY A 304 18.64 13.32 32.13
C GLY A 304 18.57 14.83 31.88
N LEU A 305 17.74 15.27 30.94
CA LEU A 305 17.55 16.69 30.67
C LEU A 305 16.90 17.40 31.86
N LEU A 306 15.93 16.77 32.57
CA LEU A 306 15.38 17.29 33.81
C LEU A 306 16.48 17.48 34.88
N TRP A 307 17.37 16.48 35.02
CA TRP A 307 18.47 16.61 35.99
C TRP A 307 19.42 17.78 35.64
N VAL A 308 19.81 17.93 34.37
CA VAL A 308 20.60 19.11 33.92
C VAL A 308 19.87 20.41 34.24
N ARG A 309 18.57 20.50 34.01
CA ARG A 309 17.73 21.66 34.34
C ARG A 309 17.71 21.95 35.85
N SER A 310 17.82 20.93 36.70
CA SER A 310 17.82 21.10 38.15
C SER A 310 19.13 21.66 38.74
N ILE A 311 20.20 21.71 37.93
CA ILE A 311 21.45 22.33 38.29
C ILE A 311 21.22 23.86 38.41
N LYS A 312 21.71 24.48 39.47
CA LYS A 312 21.51 25.87 39.90
C LYS A 312 20.91 26.83 38.85
N ALA A 313 19.69 27.33 39.09
CA ALA A 313 19.08 28.37 38.26
C ALA A 313 19.89 29.71 38.33
N PRO A 314 20.04 30.46 37.20
CA PRO A 314 19.45 30.24 35.85
C PRO A 314 20.26 29.36 34.90
N ALA A 315 21.50 28.97 35.27
CA ALA A 315 22.44 28.28 34.39
C ALA A 315 21.85 26.93 33.84
N GLY A 316 21.15 26.16 34.69
CA GLY A 316 20.53 24.89 34.26
C GLY A 316 19.47 25.05 33.18
N GLY A 317 18.65 26.13 33.28
CA GLY A 317 17.64 26.44 32.28
C GLY A 317 18.25 26.84 30.93
N LEU A 318 19.29 27.69 30.95
CA LEU A 318 20.01 28.09 29.75
C LEU A 318 20.71 26.91 29.09
N THR A 319 21.37 26.06 29.87
CA THR A 319 22.02 24.86 29.37
C THR A 319 20.99 23.90 28.69
N CYS A 320 19.81 23.71 29.28
CA CYS A 320 18.76 22.95 28.67
C CYS A 320 18.30 23.55 27.33
N ALA A 321 18.09 24.87 27.28
CA ALA A 321 17.67 25.55 26.05
C ALA A 321 18.74 25.39 24.95
N LEU A 322 20.00 25.55 25.28
CA LEU A 322 21.12 25.34 24.34
C LEU A 322 21.20 23.90 23.87
N LEU A 323 21.07 22.92 24.77
CA LEU A 323 21.05 21.48 24.38
C LEU A 323 19.90 21.19 23.43
N VAL A 324 18.69 21.65 23.69
CA VAL A 324 17.54 21.48 22.82
C VAL A 324 17.78 22.09 21.44
N ILE A 325 18.32 23.32 21.38
CA ILE A 325 18.66 23.99 20.12
C ILE A 325 19.69 23.18 19.32
N VAL A 326 20.77 22.73 19.97
CA VAL A 326 21.83 21.95 19.32
C VAL A 326 21.27 20.62 18.81
N ILE A 327 20.46 19.91 19.62
CA ILE A 327 19.83 18.65 19.22
C ILE A 327 18.93 18.87 17.99
N LEU A 328 18.11 19.92 17.98
CA LEU A 328 17.24 20.22 16.82
C LEU A 328 18.04 20.61 15.59
N ALA A 329 19.12 21.42 15.77
CA ALA A 329 20.00 21.83 14.68
C ALA A 329 20.72 20.64 14.02
N MET A 330 20.93 19.55 14.75
CA MET A 330 21.51 18.31 14.21
C MET A 330 20.43 17.37 13.66
N ALA A 331 19.37 17.13 14.41
CA ALA A 331 18.35 16.12 14.07
C ALA A 331 17.48 16.55 12.89
N VAL A 332 17.06 17.83 12.81
CA VAL A 332 16.16 18.28 11.73
C VAL A 332 16.81 18.14 10.36
N PRO A 333 18.04 18.64 10.10
CA PRO A 333 18.70 18.42 8.81
C PRO A 333 18.96 16.93 8.52
N ALA A 334 19.29 16.13 9.52
CA ALA A 334 19.51 14.71 9.36
C ALA A 334 18.25 14.00 8.84
N HIS A 335 17.07 14.29 9.42
CA HIS A 335 15.80 13.72 8.97
C HIS A 335 15.34 14.27 7.62
N LEU A 336 15.61 15.55 7.31
CA LEU A 336 15.29 16.13 6.00
C LEU A 336 16.12 15.53 4.86
N ASN A 337 17.37 15.16 5.13
CA ASN A 337 18.29 14.62 4.14
C ASN A 337 18.26 13.08 4.07
N TYR A 338 17.48 12.39 4.92
CA TYR A 338 17.38 10.95 4.87
C TYR A 338 16.55 10.54 3.65
N THR A 339 17.07 9.60 2.87
CA THR A 339 16.43 9.10 1.65
C THR A 339 15.50 7.93 1.97
N TYR A 340 14.25 8.04 1.55
CA TYR A 340 13.24 6.99 1.62
C TYR A 340 13.02 6.35 0.24
N TYR A 341 12.33 5.22 0.20
CA TYR A 341 11.92 4.63 -1.06
C TYR A 341 10.83 5.48 -1.71
N ARG A 342 11.11 5.93 -2.93
CA ARG A 342 10.13 6.58 -3.80
C ARG A 342 9.79 5.58 -4.91
N MET A 343 8.88 4.66 -4.62
CA MET A 343 8.57 3.53 -5.49
C MET A 343 7.82 3.94 -6.74
N ILE A 344 7.02 4.99 -6.65
CA ILE A 344 6.25 5.57 -7.74
C ILE A 344 6.37 7.09 -7.71
N ASP A 345 6.15 7.72 -8.83
CA ASP A 345 5.99 9.17 -8.92
C ASP A 345 4.59 9.56 -9.43
N ASP A 346 4.37 10.84 -9.69
CA ASP A 346 3.07 11.35 -10.15
C ASP A 346 2.68 10.82 -11.55
N GLU A 347 3.66 10.47 -12.37
CA GLU A 347 3.43 9.87 -13.68
C GLU A 347 2.96 8.43 -13.53
N ASP A 348 3.65 7.62 -12.70
CA ASP A 348 3.23 6.25 -12.38
C ASP A 348 1.83 6.24 -11.75
N TYR A 349 1.58 7.13 -10.79
CA TYR A 349 0.28 7.19 -10.13
C TYR A 349 -0.85 7.52 -11.10
N ARG A 350 -0.64 8.47 -12.01
CA ARG A 350 -1.61 8.79 -13.06
C ARG A 350 -1.83 7.62 -14.01
N ALA A 351 -0.75 6.94 -14.40
CA ALA A 351 -0.85 5.75 -15.25
C ALA A 351 -1.60 4.61 -14.55
N PHE A 352 -1.28 4.31 -13.29
CA PHE A 352 -1.94 3.24 -12.53
C PHE A 352 -3.41 3.57 -12.25
N THR A 353 -3.73 4.82 -11.95
CA THR A 353 -5.13 5.25 -11.80
C THR A 353 -5.89 5.10 -13.12
N TRP A 354 -5.27 5.48 -14.24
CA TRP A 354 -5.86 5.30 -15.55
C TRP A 354 -6.06 3.80 -15.89
N ILE A 355 -5.07 2.95 -15.58
CA ILE A 355 -5.18 1.49 -15.76
C ILE A 355 -6.36 0.95 -14.95
N ARG A 356 -6.47 1.31 -13.67
CA ARG A 356 -7.61 0.92 -12.81
C ARG A 356 -8.96 1.26 -13.44
N ASP A 357 -9.07 2.46 -14.02
CA ASP A 357 -10.34 2.99 -14.51
C ASP A 357 -10.66 2.53 -15.95
N ASN A 358 -9.68 1.99 -16.69
CA ASN A 358 -9.82 1.73 -18.12
C ASN A 358 -9.39 0.32 -18.56
N VAL A 359 -8.68 -0.45 -17.75
CA VAL A 359 -8.19 -1.78 -18.12
C VAL A 359 -8.87 -2.85 -17.27
N VAL A 360 -9.41 -3.85 -17.92
CA VAL A 360 -9.90 -5.08 -17.28
C VAL A 360 -9.00 -6.22 -17.71
N MET A 361 -8.49 -6.98 -16.74
CA MET A 361 -7.68 -8.17 -16.99
C MET A 361 -8.43 -9.42 -16.53
N GLU A 362 -8.20 -10.54 -17.19
CA GLU A 362 -8.67 -11.84 -16.70
C GLU A 362 -8.02 -12.15 -15.33
N GLU A 363 -8.72 -12.85 -14.44
CA GLU A 363 -8.18 -13.21 -13.11
C GLU A 363 -6.85 -13.99 -13.18
N ALA A 364 -6.65 -14.78 -14.24
CA ALA A 364 -5.45 -15.57 -14.45
C ALA A 364 -4.31 -14.82 -15.16
N SER A 365 -4.50 -13.56 -15.53
CA SER A 365 -3.53 -12.75 -16.25
C SER A 365 -2.75 -11.83 -15.32
N PHE A 366 -1.57 -11.42 -15.76
CA PHE A 366 -0.63 -10.62 -14.99
C PHE A 366 -0.21 -9.35 -15.73
N ALA A 367 0.03 -8.29 -14.96
CA ALA A 367 0.77 -7.13 -15.41
C ALA A 367 2.28 -7.33 -15.18
N VAL A 368 3.08 -6.87 -16.12
CA VAL A 368 4.55 -6.80 -16.02
C VAL A 368 4.96 -5.35 -15.90
N LEU A 369 5.71 -5.05 -14.86
CA LEU A 369 6.29 -3.72 -14.60
C LEU A 369 7.52 -3.88 -13.71
N ASP A 370 8.19 -2.77 -13.41
CA ASP A 370 9.29 -2.78 -12.44
C ASP A 370 8.82 -3.47 -11.14
N PRO A 371 9.46 -4.58 -10.72
CA PRO A 371 9.06 -5.30 -9.51
C PRO A 371 9.01 -4.44 -8.24
N TRP A 372 9.77 -3.34 -8.15
CA TRP A 372 9.69 -2.39 -7.05
C TRP A 372 8.34 -1.67 -6.99
N GLN A 373 7.72 -1.42 -8.14
CA GLN A 373 6.43 -0.76 -8.24
C GLN A 373 5.25 -1.72 -8.06
N GLY A 374 5.49 -3.04 -8.12
CA GLY A 374 4.44 -4.06 -8.16
C GLY A 374 3.45 -3.98 -7.00
N SER A 375 3.91 -3.69 -5.77
CA SER A 375 3.00 -3.56 -4.62
C SER A 375 2.13 -2.30 -4.70
N ALA A 376 2.68 -1.18 -5.17
CA ALA A 376 1.93 0.06 -5.39
C ALA A 376 0.92 -0.09 -6.53
N PHE A 377 1.33 -0.74 -7.62
CA PHE A 377 0.45 -1.05 -8.74
C PHE A 377 -0.78 -1.85 -8.30
N THR A 378 -0.59 -2.98 -7.62
CA THR A 378 -1.71 -3.80 -7.12
C THR A 378 -2.59 -3.03 -6.12
N ALA A 379 -2.00 -2.25 -5.21
CA ALA A 379 -2.74 -1.45 -4.24
C ALA A 379 -3.64 -0.39 -4.90
N ILE A 380 -3.19 0.21 -6.01
CA ILE A 380 -3.93 1.24 -6.73
C ILE A 380 -4.95 0.63 -7.69
N THR A 381 -4.53 -0.36 -8.48
CA THR A 381 -5.33 -0.90 -9.58
C THR A 381 -6.25 -2.06 -9.17
N GLY A 382 -5.88 -2.84 -8.15
CA GLY A 382 -6.50 -4.11 -7.82
C GLY A 382 -6.10 -5.27 -8.75
N LEU A 383 -5.20 -5.03 -9.72
CA LEU A 383 -4.78 -6.04 -10.71
C LEU A 383 -3.57 -6.83 -10.23
N ASN A 384 -3.45 -8.06 -10.73
CA ASN A 384 -2.34 -8.95 -10.41
C ASN A 384 -1.06 -8.53 -11.15
N VAL A 385 0.08 -8.67 -10.49
CA VAL A 385 1.40 -8.46 -11.08
C VAL A 385 2.17 -9.77 -11.18
N LEU A 386 2.94 -9.96 -12.25
CA LEU A 386 3.76 -11.15 -12.42
C LEU A 386 4.83 -11.25 -11.34
N ARG A 387 5.46 -10.14 -11.00
CA ARG A 387 6.49 -10.05 -9.96
C ARG A 387 6.37 -8.76 -9.14
N ARG A 388 6.70 -8.89 -7.87
CA ARG A 388 6.90 -7.77 -6.95
C ARG A 388 8.06 -8.10 -6.00
N ILE A 389 8.87 -7.15 -5.68
CA ILE A 389 9.92 -7.35 -4.67
C ILE A 389 9.26 -7.45 -3.30
N GLY A 390 9.67 -8.48 -2.55
CA GLY A 390 9.36 -8.63 -1.14
C GLY A 390 10.48 -8.06 -0.27
N ALA A 391 10.82 -8.76 0.82
CA ALA A 391 11.94 -8.35 1.68
C ALA A 391 13.31 -8.47 1.00
N THR A 392 13.44 -9.32 -0.01
CA THR A 392 14.68 -9.55 -0.80
C THR A 392 14.31 -9.73 -2.27
N GLN A 393 15.19 -9.25 -3.15
CA GLN A 393 15.10 -9.48 -4.58
C GLN A 393 15.35 -10.96 -4.89
N ALA A 394 14.54 -11.54 -5.77
CA ALA A 394 14.66 -12.92 -6.22
C ALA A 394 15.19 -12.98 -7.66
N LEU A 395 15.81 -14.11 -8.05
CA LEU A 395 16.28 -14.32 -9.43
C LEU A 395 15.16 -14.13 -10.48
N ALA A 396 13.92 -14.46 -10.12
CA ALA A 396 12.77 -14.26 -11.00
C ALA A 396 12.42 -12.77 -11.21
N ASP A 397 12.83 -11.89 -10.28
CA ASP A 397 12.67 -10.44 -10.45
C ASP A 397 13.69 -9.93 -11.47
N ASP A 398 14.90 -10.50 -11.49
CA ASP A 398 15.94 -10.18 -12.48
C ASP A 398 15.50 -10.50 -13.91
N LEU A 399 14.73 -11.58 -14.11
CA LEU A 399 14.18 -11.91 -15.42
C LEU A 399 13.21 -10.85 -15.92
N VAL A 400 12.37 -10.29 -15.04
CA VAL A 400 11.47 -9.19 -15.39
C VAL A 400 12.27 -7.92 -15.72
N TYR A 401 13.29 -7.59 -14.92
CA TYR A 401 14.18 -6.47 -15.24
C TYR A 401 14.89 -6.63 -16.57
N GLN A 402 15.41 -7.81 -16.88
CA GLN A 402 16.04 -8.10 -18.18
C GLN A 402 15.05 -7.94 -19.32
N TYR A 403 13.83 -8.46 -19.16
CA TYR A 403 12.77 -8.33 -20.16
C TYR A 403 12.43 -6.87 -20.46
N LEU A 404 12.17 -6.06 -19.43
CA LEU A 404 11.85 -4.63 -19.59
C LEU A 404 13.04 -3.83 -20.16
N ASN A 405 14.25 -4.05 -19.63
CA ASN A 405 15.45 -3.30 -20.04
C ASN A 405 15.92 -3.63 -21.46
N SER A 406 15.53 -4.77 -22.00
CA SER A 406 15.86 -5.14 -23.39
C SER A 406 14.78 -4.74 -24.41
N GLY A 407 13.80 -3.91 -24.03
CA GLY A 407 12.73 -3.46 -24.91
C GLY A 407 11.60 -4.47 -25.09
N CYS A 408 11.35 -5.29 -24.06
CA CYS A 408 10.26 -6.28 -24.01
C CYS A 408 10.33 -7.33 -25.14
N PRO A 409 11.50 -7.92 -25.48
CA PRO A 409 11.62 -8.84 -26.61
C PRO A 409 10.93 -10.17 -26.30
N GLY A 410 10.44 -10.82 -27.35
CA GLY A 410 9.94 -12.20 -27.29
C GLY A 410 8.50 -12.32 -26.82
N THR A 411 7.64 -12.69 -27.76
CA THR A 411 6.22 -12.96 -27.52
C THR A 411 6.01 -14.18 -26.60
N SER A 412 6.93 -15.16 -26.62
CA SER A 412 6.86 -16.34 -25.75
C SER A 412 6.85 -15.97 -24.26
N PHE A 413 7.64 -14.97 -23.84
CA PHE A 413 7.62 -14.50 -22.45
C PHE A 413 6.20 -14.04 -22.01
N LEU A 414 5.51 -13.31 -22.88
CA LEU A 414 4.14 -12.84 -22.64
C LEU A 414 3.15 -14.02 -22.50
N GLN A 415 3.23 -15.00 -23.42
CA GLN A 415 2.36 -16.16 -23.45
C GLN A 415 2.60 -17.09 -22.27
N ASP A 416 3.87 -17.47 -22.02
CA ASP A 416 4.26 -18.41 -20.96
C ASP A 416 3.88 -17.89 -19.56
N ASN A 417 3.88 -16.56 -19.39
CA ASN A 417 3.56 -15.90 -18.14
C ASN A 417 2.15 -15.27 -18.09
N ARG A 418 1.32 -15.51 -19.12
CA ARG A 418 -0.05 -14.96 -19.22
C ARG A 418 -0.08 -13.44 -19.00
N VAL A 419 0.84 -12.74 -19.63
CA VAL A 419 0.94 -11.29 -19.52
C VAL A 419 -0.13 -10.61 -20.36
N ALA A 420 -0.98 -9.82 -19.74
CA ALA A 420 -2.01 -9.03 -20.43
C ALA A 420 -1.65 -7.53 -20.53
N LEU A 421 -0.75 -7.06 -19.66
CA LEU A 421 -0.35 -5.66 -19.60
C LEU A 421 1.14 -5.54 -19.29
N VAL A 422 1.80 -4.61 -19.96
CA VAL A 422 3.18 -4.21 -19.64
C VAL A 422 3.16 -2.70 -19.34
N TYR A 423 3.73 -2.31 -18.19
CA TYR A 423 4.03 -0.94 -17.86
C TYR A 423 5.54 -0.74 -17.88
N SER A 424 6.03 0.06 -18.81
CA SER A 424 7.47 0.26 -19.01
C SER A 424 7.78 1.70 -19.42
N ARG A 425 8.70 2.34 -18.70
CA ARG A 425 9.22 3.67 -19.08
C ARG A 425 10.22 3.61 -20.25
N LEU A 426 10.68 2.40 -20.56
CA LEU A 426 11.48 2.16 -21.76
C LEU A 426 10.55 1.69 -22.89
N PRO A 427 10.82 2.08 -24.13
CA PRO A 427 10.03 1.63 -25.26
C PRO A 427 10.03 0.10 -25.36
N CYS A 428 8.86 -0.50 -25.52
CA CYS A 428 8.70 -1.93 -25.81
C CYS A 428 8.52 -2.10 -27.32
N ASP A 429 9.48 -2.74 -27.97
CA ASP A 429 9.45 -3.07 -29.39
C ASP A 429 9.09 -4.55 -29.58
N ASN A 430 7.83 -4.89 -29.30
CA ASN A 430 7.32 -6.25 -29.41
C ASN A 430 6.02 -6.22 -30.22
N PRO A 431 5.93 -6.97 -31.35
CA PRO A 431 4.75 -6.96 -32.23
C PRO A 431 3.47 -7.48 -31.56
N ALA A 432 3.59 -8.22 -30.45
CA ALA A 432 2.45 -8.67 -29.67
C ALA A 432 1.98 -7.66 -28.60
N LEU A 433 2.67 -6.53 -28.46
CA LEU A 433 2.33 -5.46 -27.54
C LEU A 433 1.79 -4.25 -28.31
N LEU A 434 0.60 -3.83 -27.94
CA LEU A 434 -0.01 -2.61 -28.45
C LEU A 434 0.24 -1.48 -27.45
N HIS A 435 0.93 -0.43 -27.89
CA HIS A 435 1.12 0.79 -27.12
C HIS A 435 -0.19 1.57 -27.05
N VAL A 436 -0.78 1.68 -25.86
CA VAL A 436 -2.12 2.27 -25.71
C VAL A 436 -2.09 3.67 -25.09
N ARG A 437 -1.11 3.93 -24.23
CA ARG A 437 -0.93 5.25 -23.61
C ARG A 437 0.41 5.35 -22.91
N ASP A 438 1.12 6.46 -23.09
CA ASP A 438 2.34 6.79 -22.34
C ASP A 438 3.25 5.55 -22.18
N ASN A 439 3.38 5.01 -20.98
CA ASN A 439 4.19 3.83 -20.65
C ASN A 439 3.38 2.52 -20.61
N VAL A 440 2.14 2.49 -21.10
CA VAL A 440 1.23 1.36 -20.98
C VAL A 440 1.09 0.63 -22.32
N TYR A 441 1.34 -0.66 -22.28
CA TYR A 441 1.19 -1.60 -23.38
C TYR A 441 0.23 -2.72 -22.98
N VAL A 442 -0.60 -3.17 -23.90
CA VAL A 442 -1.46 -4.35 -23.70
C VAL A 442 -1.12 -5.40 -24.74
N THR A 443 -1.28 -6.67 -24.40
CA THR A 443 -1.11 -7.74 -25.38
C THR A 443 -2.23 -7.68 -26.41
N ALA A 444 -1.85 -7.70 -27.70
CA ALA A 444 -2.80 -7.89 -28.77
C ALA A 444 -3.39 -9.30 -28.64
N GLY A 445 -4.72 -9.41 -28.58
CA GLY A 445 -5.38 -10.73 -28.51
C GLY A 445 -5.10 -11.53 -29.77
N ASP A 446 -5.09 -12.87 -29.63
CA ASP A 446 -4.95 -13.77 -30.78
C ASP A 446 -6.03 -13.48 -31.82
N ILE A 447 -5.58 -13.13 -33.02
CA ILE A 447 -6.43 -13.03 -34.20
C ILE A 447 -6.64 -14.46 -34.71
N THR A 448 -7.43 -15.25 -34.00
CA THR A 448 -7.92 -16.51 -34.58
C THR A 448 -9.30 -16.24 -35.18
N ASP A 449 -9.36 -16.20 -36.48
CA ASP A 449 -10.58 -16.16 -37.28
C ASP A 449 -11.40 -17.43 -37.13
N ASN A 450 -11.92 -17.70 -35.93
CA ASN A 450 -12.92 -18.73 -35.71
C ASN A 450 -14.24 -18.08 -35.27
N LEU A 451 -14.86 -17.37 -36.18
CA LEU A 451 -16.20 -16.81 -36.05
C LEU A 451 -17.26 -17.86 -36.37
N ALA A 452 -17.52 -18.78 -35.44
CA ALA A 452 -18.70 -19.66 -35.50
C ALA A 452 -19.85 -19.17 -34.61
N THR A 453 -19.68 -18.05 -33.86
CA THR A 453 -20.74 -17.49 -33.03
C THR A 453 -21.38 -16.26 -33.69
N ALA A 454 -22.73 -16.26 -33.76
CA ALA A 454 -23.47 -15.18 -34.40
C ALA A 454 -23.17 -13.83 -33.72
N ASN A 455 -22.70 -12.85 -34.50
CA ASN A 455 -22.51 -11.49 -34.04
C ASN A 455 -23.88 -10.90 -33.63
N ALA A 456 -23.99 -10.42 -32.38
CA ALA A 456 -25.22 -9.81 -31.88
C ALA A 456 -25.44 -8.40 -32.41
N LEU A 457 -24.44 -7.80 -33.06
CA LEU A 457 -24.51 -6.48 -33.68
C LEU A 457 -25.08 -6.54 -35.09
N GLN A 458 -25.93 -5.58 -35.39
CA GLN A 458 -26.39 -5.35 -36.75
C GLN A 458 -25.35 -4.49 -37.48
N ASN A 459 -25.01 -4.89 -38.70
CA ASN A 459 -24.08 -4.14 -39.57
C ASN A 459 -22.75 -3.77 -38.88
N GLY A 460 -22.11 -4.73 -38.22
CA GLY A 460 -20.83 -4.52 -37.57
C GLY A 460 -19.67 -4.27 -38.56
N SER A 461 -19.77 -4.76 -39.80
CA SER A 461 -18.85 -4.48 -40.91
C SER A 461 -19.09 -3.13 -41.59
N PHE A 462 -20.14 -2.40 -41.25
CA PHE A 462 -20.54 -1.13 -41.86
C PHE A 462 -20.81 -1.17 -43.36
N ASP A 463 -20.88 -2.31 -44.01
CA ASP A 463 -21.09 -2.47 -45.44
C ASP A 463 -22.53 -2.19 -45.89
N ALA A 464 -23.50 -2.29 -44.97
CA ALA A 464 -24.87 -1.94 -45.28
C ALA A 464 -25.09 -0.42 -45.19
N VAL A 465 -25.06 0.25 -46.30
CA VAL A 465 -25.14 1.71 -46.43
C VAL A 465 -26.59 2.24 -46.39
N THR A 466 -27.58 1.38 -46.52
CA THR A 466 -29.02 1.76 -46.53
C THR A 466 -29.78 0.96 -45.51
N PRO A 467 -30.75 1.58 -44.78
CA PRO A 467 -31.13 3.00 -44.85
C PRO A 467 -30.16 3.92 -44.10
N ALA A 468 -30.03 5.14 -44.62
CA ALA A 468 -29.24 6.17 -43.94
C ALA A 468 -29.93 6.60 -42.61
N PRO A 469 -29.17 6.97 -41.52
CA PRO A 469 -27.76 7.34 -41.59
C PRO A 469 -26.76 6.17 -41.48
N LEU A 470 -27.07 5.05 -40.85
CA LEU A 470 -26.24 3.85 -40.77
C LEU A 470 -27.05 2.75 -40.09
N ALA A 471 -27.36 1.69 -40.80
CA ALA A 471 -28.24 0.61 -40.29
C ALA A 471 -27.74 0.04 -38.93
N GLY A 472 -28.59 0.13 -37.91
CA GLY A 472 -28.32 -0.39 -36.56
C GLY A 472 -27.51 0.54 -35.65
N TRP A 473 -26.82 1.54 -36.17
CA TRP A 473 -25.98 2.42 -35.40
C TRP A 473 -26.57 3.82 -35.21
N ALA A 474 -26.50 4.31 -33.98
CA ALA A 474 -26.85 5.66 -33.59
C ALA A 474 -25.59 6.45 -33.21
N ARG A 475 -25.72 7.76 -33.15
CA ARG A 475 -24.61 8.67 -32.83
C ARG A 475 -24.96 9.60 -31.69
N SER A 476 -23.99 9.96 -30.88
CA SER A 476 -24.13 10.91 -29.78
C SER A 476 -22.82 11.67 -29.59
N SER A 477 -22.93 12.96 -29.31
CA SER A 477 -21.78 13.80 -29.02
C SER A 477 -22.08 14.77 -27.91
N ALA A 478 -21.14 14.93 -26.98
CA ALA A 478 -21.06 16.03 -26.03
C ALA A 478 -20.09 17.13 -26.49
N ASN A 479 -19.43 16.95 -27.63
CA ASN A 479 -18.53 17.93 -28.23
C ASN A 479 -19.27 18.86 -29.19
N ILE A 480 -18.69 20.03 -29.41
CA ILE A 480 -19.16 21.00 -30.37
C ILE A 480 -18.59 20.64 -31.75
N ASN A 481 -19.48 20.48 -32.74
CA ASN A 481 -19.11 20.21 -34.15
C ASN A 481 -18.23 18.96 -34.40
N PRO A 482 -18.67 17.76 -34.03
CA PRO A 482 -18.02 16.54 -34.50
C PRO A 482 -18.45 16.24 -35.93
N ASP A 483 -17.51 15.79 -36.74
CA ASP A 483 -17.80 15.26 -38.08
C ASP A 483 -17.93 13.74 -38.00
N TYR A 484 -19.10 13.21 -38.29
CA TYR A 484 -19.31 11.78 -38.46
C TYR A 484 -19.10 11.44 -39.95
N LEU A 485 -18.08 10.62 -40.20
CA LEU A 485 -17.67 10.21 -41.52
C LEU A 485 -18.29 8.84 -41.84
N PHE A 486 -19.13 8.79 -42.87
CA PHE A 486 -19.72 7.56 -43.37
C PHE A 486 -20.37 7.79 -44.77
N PRO A 487 -20.16 6.87 -45.74
CA PRO A 487 -19.20 5.77 -45.70
C PRO A 487 -17.76 6.22 -45.90
N GLU A 488 -16.83 5.56 -45.23
CA GLU A 488 -15.39 5.73 -45.43
C GLU A 488 -14.79 4.40 -45.92
N PRO A 489 -13.64 4.37 -46.57
CA PRO A 489 -12.99 3.13 -46.98
C PRO A 489 -12.73 2.20 -45.80
N GLY A 490 -13.24 0.99 -45.88
CA GLY A 490 -13.06 -0.05 -44.87
C GLY A 490 -11.72 -0.79 -45.01
N ARG A 491 -11.42 -1.63 -44.07
CA ARG A 491 -10.17 -2.40 -43.97
C ARG A 491 -9.98 -3.37 -45.14
N THR A 492 -11.03 -4.03 -45.55
CA THR A 492 -10.99 -5.09 -46.58
C THR A 492 -11.66 -4.70 -47.90
N GLY A 493 -11.84 -3.41 -48.15
CA GLY A 493 -12.43 -2.87 -49.38
C GLY A 493 -13.94 -2.58 -49.28
N GLY A 494 -14.56 -2.82 -48.12
CA GLY A 494 -15.93 -2.40 -47.76
C GLY A 494 -15.97 -0.97 -47.25
N SER A 495 -16.94 -0.71 -46.34
CA SER A 495 -17.13 0.61 -45.69
C SER A 495 -16.70 0.55 -44.22
N SER A 496 -16.31 1.68 -43.67
CA SER A 496 -16.05 1.89 -42.24
C SER A 496 -16.80 3.11 -41.73
N ALA A 497 -16.98 3.18 -40.39
CA ALA A 497 -17.55 4.37 -39.75
C ALA A 497 -16.46 5.20 -39.09
N GLY A 498 -16.41 6.50 -39.41
CA GLY A 498 -15.41 7.42 -38.89
C GLY A 498 -15.98 8.49 -37.98
N ILE A 499 -15.11 9.07 -37.16
CA ILE A 499 -15.35 10.27 -36.36
C ILE A 499 -14.12 11.17 -36.50
N LYS A 500 -14.31 12.44 -36.86
CA LYS A 500 -13.27 13.44 -36.87
C LYS A 500 -13.55 14.53 -35.85
N MET A 501 -12.55 14.83 -35.03
CA MET A 501 -12.57 15.89 -34.03
C MET A 501 -11.52 16.95 -34.36
N SER A 502 -11.94 18.19 -34.54
CA SER A 502 -11.07 19.31 -34.88
C SER A 502 -10.34 19.95 -33.68
N ALA A 503 -10.85 19.76 -32.47
CA ALA A 503 -10.25 20.26 -31.24
C ALA A 503 -10.46 19.30 -30.06
N SER A 504 -9.52 19.26 -29.13
CA SER A 504 -9.68 18.54 -27.87
C SER A 504 -10.40 19.41 -26.84
N ALA A 505 -11.29 18.83 -26.03
CA ALA A 505 -11.90 19.53 -24.93
C ALA A 505 -10.96 19.59 -23.71
N PRO A 506 -10.81 20.76 -23.07
CA PRO A 506 -9.74 20.99 -22.07
C PRO A 506 -10.05 20.52 -20.65
N TYR A 507 -11.24 19.95 -20.35
CA TYR A 507 -11.63 19.62 -18.96
C TYR A 507 -12.29 18.24 -18.81
N LYS A 508 -12.18 17.71 -17.61
CA LYS A 508 -12.77 16.40 -17.21
C LYS A 508 -14.12 16.59 -16.48
N PRO A 509 -15.08 15.66 -16.65
CA PRO A 509 -15.02 14.49 -17.54
C PRO A 509 -14.98 14.91 -19.01
N TRP A 510 -14.12 14.25 -19.79
CA TRP A 510 -13.97 14.60 -21.21
C TRP A 510 -15.27 14.38 -21.98
N PRO A 511 -15.71 15.34 -22.78
CA PRO A 511 -16.84 15.12 -23.65
C PRO A 511 -16.52 14.01 -24.66
N VAL A 512 -17.47 13.11 -24.85
CA VAL A 512 -17.32 11.93 -25.71
C VAL A 512 -18.21 12.08 -26.94
N THR A 513 -17.64 11.76 -28.09
CA THR A 513 -18.34 11.59 -29.35
C THR A 513 -18.29 10.13 -29.73
N ARG A 514 -19.40 9.55 -30.20
CA ARG A 514 -19.50 8.11 -30.41
C ARG A 514 -20.49 7.69 -31.49
N TRP A 515 -20.20 6.53 -32.09
CA TRP A 515 -21.22 5.65 -32.63
C TRP A 515 -21.61 4.65 -31.52
N TYR A 516 -22.89 4.24 -31.48
CA TYR A 516 -23.33 3.24 -30.51
C TYR A 516 -24.48 2.39 -31.03
N GLN A 517 -24.55 1.16 -30.51
CA GLN A 517 -25.65 0.24 -30.76
C GLN A 517 -26.10 -0.43 -29.46
N LYS A 518 -27.42 -0.61 -29.27
CA LYS A 518 -27.98 -1.31 -28.12
C LYS A 518 -28.14 -2.78 -28.45
N VAL A 519 -27.68 -3.65 -27.55
CA VAL A 519 -27.76 -5.11 -27.66
C VAL A 519 -28.40 -5.69 -26.41
N SER A 520 -29.31 -6.67 -26.55
CA SER A 520 -29.83 -7.44 -25.44
C SER A 520 -28.78 -8.45 -24.97
N VAL A 521 -28.69 -8.64 -23.64
CA VAL A 521 -27.71 -9.55 -23.04
C VAL A 521 -28.38 -10.45 -22.02
N GLN A 522 -27.77 -11.62 -21.77
CA GLN A 522 -28.17 -12.49 -20.66
C GLN A 522 -27.48 -12.04 -19.37
N PRO A 523 -28.20 -11.90 -18.24
CA PRO A 523 -27.60 -11.62 -16.95
C PRO A 523 -26.50 -12.63 -16.61
N GLY A 524 -25.32 -12.17 -16.20
CA GLY A 524 -24.17 -13.01 -15.88
C GLY A 524 -23.50 -13.71 -17.08
N GLY A 525 -23.96 -13.46 -18.32
CA GLY A 525 -23.40 -14.04 -19.52
C GLY A 525 -21.99 -13.53 -19.85
N SER A 526 -21.15 -14.40 -20.40
CA SER A 526 -19.83 -14.06 -20.93
C SER A 526 -19.90 -13.66 -22.39
N TYR A 527 -19.21 -12.58 -22.75
CA TYR A 527 -19.22 -12.04 -24.11
C TYR A 527 -17.81 -11.66 -24.54
N VAL A 528 -17.60 -11.70 -25.85
CA VAL A 528 -16.38 -11.18 -26.47
C VAL A 528 -16.75 -10.02 -27.38
N MET A 529 -16.18 -8.85 -27.09
CA MET A 529 -16.24 -7.69 -27.97
C MET A 529 -14.97 -7.60 -28.80
N GLY A 530 -15.08 -7.41 -30.09
CA GLY A 530 -13.96 -7.22 -30.99
C GLY A 530 -14.23 -6.15 -32.04
N GLY A 531 -13.18 -5.67 -32.68
CA GLY A 531 -13.31 -4.71 -33.77
C GLY A 531 -11.97 -4.13 -34.21
N TRP A 532 -11.96 -3.58 -35.41
CA TRP A 532 -10.79 -2.90 -35.94
C TRP A 532 -10.90 -1.39 -35.77
N ILE A 533 -9.80 -0.78 -35.36
CA ILE A 533 -9.67 0.67 -35.22
C ILE A 533 -8.47 1.14 -36.04
N LYS A 534 -8.66 2.22 -36.78
CA LYS A 534 -7.60 3.00 -37.44
C LYS A 534 -7.66 4.43 -36.93
N THR A 535 -6.53 5.06 -36.71
CA THR A 535 -6.46 6.43 -36.22
C THR A 535 -5.50 7.28 -37.06
N ASP A 536 -5.78 8.57 -37.12
CA ASP A 536 -4.90 9.56 -37.72
C ASP A 536 -4.82 10.80 -36.83
N ASN A 537 -3.57 11.14 -36.41
CA ASN A 537 -3.25 12.32 -35.62
C ASN A 537 -4.06 12.49 -34.33
N ILE A 538 -4.36 11.40 -33.63
CA ILE A 538 -5.04 11.46 -32.34
C ILE A 538 -4.13 12.11 -31.29
N ALA A 539 -4.47 13.33 -30.88
CA ALA A 539 -3.70 14.13 -29.94
C ALA A 539 -4.61 14.71 -28.83
N GLY A 540 -4.13 14.66 -27.60
CA GLY A 540 -4.87 15.11 -26.42
C GLY A 540 -4.69 14.18 -25.23
N ASP A 541 -5.38 14.45 -24.14
CA ASP A 541 -5.32 13.61 -22.92
C ASP A 541 -6.09 12.30 -23.05
N GLY A 542 -7.20 12.30 -23.79
CA GLY A 542 -8.02 11.14 -24.14
C GLY A 542 -7.53 10.37 -25.36
N GLY A 543 -8.45 9.77 -26.12
CA GLY A 543 -8.14 8.98 -27.32
C GLY A 543 -9.37 8.27 -27.88
N VAL A 544 -9.11 7.19 -28.64
CA VAL A 544 -10.12 6.37 -29.33
C VAL A 544 -10.21 5.01 -28.67
N ARG A 545 -11.42 4.45 -28.49
CA ARG A 545 -11.61 3.12 -27.90
C ARG A 545 -12.93 2.47 -28.23
N LEU A 546 -13.02 1.16 -27.99
CA LEU A 546 -14.28 0.45 -27.84
C LEU A 546 -14.67 0.44 -26.35
N ALA A 547 -15.99 0.47 -26.07
CA ALA A 547 -16.47 0.42 -24.68
C ALA A 547 -17.86 -0.23 -24.60
N ILE A 548 -18.22 -0.72 -23.41
CA ILE A 548 -19.52 -1.35 -23.13
C ILE A 548 -20.15 -0.67 -21.93
N GLN A 549 -21.41 -0.25 -22.06
CA GLN A 549 -22.18 0.31 -20.96
C GLN A 549 -23.37 -0.58 -20.65
N TRP A 550 -23.36 -1.21 -19.49
CA TRP A 550 -24.38 -2.15 -19.04
C TRP A 550 -25.64 -1.44 -18.54
N ARG A 551 -26.81 -2.02 -18.84
CA ARG A 551 -28.13 -1.48 -18.50
C ARG A 551 -29.02 -2.58 -17.91
N ASN A 552 -29.83 -2.23 -16.89
CA ASN A 552 -30.91 -3.09 -16.43
C ASN A 552 -32.17 -2.99 -17.32
N ALA A 553 -33.24 -3.72 -16.97
CA ALA A 553 -34.49 -3.72 -17.70
C ALA A 553 -35.12 -2.31 -17.81
N ASP A 554 -34.92 -1.46 -16.83
CA ASP A 554 -35.41 -0.05 -16.82
C ASP A 554 -34.47 0.90 -17.59
N ASN A 555 -33.49 0.38 -18.30
CA ASN A 555 -32.48 1.12 -19.05
C ASN A 555 -31.57 2.02 -18.16
N LYS A 556 -31.48 1.73 -16.85
CA LYS A 556 -30.57 2.42 -15.92
C LYS A 556 -29.16 1.84 -16.02
N VAL A 557 -28.14 2.70 -15.94
CA VAL A 557 -26.73 2.27 -15.92
C VAL A 557 -26.45 1.49 -14.65
N LEU A 558 -25.85 0.30 -14.78
CA LEU A 558 -25.59 -0.61 -13.67
C LEU A 558 -24.24 -0.43 -13.00
N LYS A 559 -23.20 -0.19 -13.77
CA LYS A 559 -21.84 0.00 -13.28
C LYS A 559 -21.06 0.94 -14.21
N THR A 560 -19.86 1.31 -13.81
CA THR A 560 -18.89 1.98 -14.67
C THR A 560 -18.74 1.17 -15.98
N PRO A 561 -18.72 1.81 -17.16
CA PRO A 561 -18.56 1.13 -18.42
C PRO A 561 -17.29 0.27 -18.44
N ASP A 562 -17.37 -0.92 -19.02
CA ASP A 562 -16.17 -1.68 -19.37
C ASP A 562 -15.50 -0.99 -20.56
N LEU A 563 -14.33 -0.44 -20.33
CA LEU A 563 -13.65 0.46 -21.25
C LEU A 563 -12.34 -0.18 -21.72
N MET A 564 -12.15 -0.26 -23.03
CA MET A 564 -10.82 -0.57 -23.57
C MET A 564 -9.87 0.61 -23.39
N PRO A 565 -8.56 0.37 -23.34
CA PRO A 565 -7.56 1.45 -23.34
C PRO A 565 -7.72 2.39 -24.53
N TYR A 566 -7.32 3.64 -24.35
CA TYR A 566 -7.31 4.61 -25.45
C TYR A 566 -6.18 4.37 -26.44
N THR A 567 -6.52 4.33 -27.72
CA THR A 567 -5.57 4.42 -28.84
C THR A 567 -5.27 5.87 -29.14
N LYS A 568 -4.00 6.21 -29.34
CA LYS A 568 -3.51 7.56 -29.64
C LYS A 568 -2.59 7.56 -30.86
N GLY A 569 -2.27 8.77 -31.36
CA GLY A 569 -1.36 8.96 -32.49
C GLY A 569 -1.98 8.54 -33.81
N THR A 570 -1.15 8.12 -34.73
CA THR A 570 -1.53 7.57 -36.03
C THR A 570 -1.22 6.08 -36.02
N VAL A 571 -2.27 5.26 -36.09
CA VAL A 571 -2.18 3.79 -36.07
C VAL A 571 -3.00 3.24 -37.24
N ASP A 572 -2.41 2.35 -38.01
CA ASP A 572 -3.14 1.64 -39.07
C ASP A 572 -4.12 0.61 -38.48
N TRP A 573 -4.95 0.00 -39.34
CA TRP A 573 -5.98 -0.96 -38.90
C TRP A 573 -5.44 -1.97 -37.89
N THR A 574 -5.88 -1.89 -36.65
CA THR A 574 -5.47 -2.74 -35.54
C THR A 574 -6.69 -3.39 -34.94
N HIS A 575 -6.63 -4.71 -34.75
CA HIS A 575 -7.72 -5.50 -34.16
C HIS A 575 -7.65 -5.46 -32.63
N TYR A 576 -8.79 -5.16 -32.02
CA TYR A 576 -8.98 -5.18 -30.56
C TYR A 576 -9.96 -6.28 -30.22
N LYS A 577 -9.65 -7.07 -29.20
CA LYS A 577 -10.52 -8.14 -28.69
C LYS A 577 -10.56 -8.08 -27.17
N TYR A 578 -11.76 -8.22 -26.61
CA TYR A 578 -12.00 -7.96 -25.20
C TYR A 578 -13.10 -8.87 -24.66
N LYS A 579 -12.80 -9.62 -23.58
CA LYS A 579 -13.76 -10.50 -22.92
C LYS A 579 -14.38 -9.77 -21.72
N VAL A 580 -15.71 -9.86 -21.59
CA VAL A 580 -16.48 -9.20 -20.53
C VAL A 580 -17.55 -10.13 -19.98
N THR A 581 -17.94 -9.90 -18.74
CA THR A 581 -19.07 -10.59 -18.11
C THR A 581 -20.17 -9.57 -17.79
N ALA A 582 -21.35 -9.84 -18.26
CA ALA A 582 -22.52 -9.01 -17.99
C ALA A 582 -22.88 -9.07 -16.49
N PRO A 583 -23.19 -7.93 -15.84
CA PRO A 583 -23.71 -7.93 -14.47
C PRO A 583 -24.95 -8.81 -14.33
N SER A 584 -25.16 -9.36 -13.12
CA SER A 584 -26.26 -10.28 -12.82
C SER A 584 -27.67 -9.70 -13.02
N ASP A 585 -27.80 -8.37 -13.02
CA ASP A 585 -29.03 -7.61 -13.18
C ASP A 585 -29.11 -6.88 -14.53
N SER A 586 -28.20 -7.18 -15.47
CA SER A 586 -28.20 -6.60 -16.81
C SER A 586 -29.26 -7.23 -17.71
N ALA A 587 -29.92 -6.40 -18.51
CA ALA A 587 -30.85 -6.82 -19.57
C ALA A 587 -30.36 -6.41 -20.97
N ALA A 588 -29.50 -5.39 -21.04
CA ALA A 588 -28.93 -4.88 -22.27
C ALA A 588 -27.58 -4.22 -22.02
N CYS A 589 -26.83 -3.99 -23.09
CA CYS A 589 -25.69 -3.10 -23.09
C CYS A 589 -25.70 -2.17 -24.28
N TYR A 590 -24.96 -1.09 -24.20
CA TYR A 590 -24.60 -0.26 -25.33
C TYR A 590 -23.17 -0.57 -25.71
N ILE A 591 -22.94 -0.95 -26.96
CA ILE A 591 -21.62 -1.04 -27.57
C ILE A 591 -21.25 0.35 -28.08
N LEU A 592 -20.12 0.86 -27.67
CA LEU A 592 -19.71 2.25 -27.86
C LEU A 592 -18.37 2.30 -28.62
N LEU A 593 -18.34 3.08 -29.69
CA LEU A 593 -17.14 3.39 -30.45
C LEU A 593 -16.80 4.85 -30.16
N ASP A 594 -15.92 5.05 -29.18
CA ASP A 594 -15.68 6.35 -28.53
C ASP A 594 -14.46 7.06 -29.08
N ILE A 595 -14.58 8.38 -29.31
CA ILE A 595 -13.49 9.34 -29.35
C ILE A 595 -13.73 10.38 -28.24
N ALA A 596 -12.77 10.56 -27.34
CA ALA A 596 -12.96 11.37 -26.15
C ALA A 596 -11.71 12.16 -25.78
N GLY A 597 -11.85 13.47 -25.47
CA GLY A 597 -10.79 14.32 -24.95
C GLY A 597 -9.56 14.45 -25.86
N CYS A 598 -9.73 14.31 -27.17
CA CYS A 598 -8.65 14.39 -28.16
C CYS A 598 -9.14 15.04 -29.46
N SER A 599 -8.20 15.44 -30.31
CA SER A 599 -8.41 15.80 -31.69
C SER A 599 -7.88 14.71 -32.62
N GLY A 600 -8.23 14.73 -33.92
CA GLY A 600 -7.81 13.75 -34.90
C GLY A 600 -8.97 12.98 -35.51
N THR A 601 -8.66 11.93 -36.28
CA THR A 601 -9.69 11.11 -36.95
C THR A 601 -9.53 9.66 -36.57
N ALA A 602 -10.66 9.00 -36.32
CA ALA A 602 -10.72 7.56 -36.05
C ALA A 602 -11.71 6.88 -37.00
N TRP A 603 -11.39 5.66 -37.41
CA TRP A 603 -12.27 4.80 -38.19
C TRP A 603 -12.43 3.46 -37.46
N PHE A 604 -13.63 2.90 -37.58
CA PHE A 604 -14.04 1.65 -36.96
C PHE A 604 -14.58 0.70 -38.02
N ASP A 605 -14.20 -0.57 -37.95
CA ASP A 605 -14.63 -1.59 -38.89
C ASP A 605 -14.71 -2.98 -38.24
N ASP A 606 -15.50 -3.88 -38.83
CA ASP A 606 -15.68 -5.27 -38.40
C ASP A 606 -15.94 -5.41 -36.88
N ILE A 607 -16.82 -4.61 -36.35
CA ILE A 607 -17.19 -4.66 -34.93
C ILE A 607 -18.01 -5.90 -34.64
N SER A 608 -17.64 -6.63 -33.61
CA SER A 608 -18.32 -7.83 -33.18
C SER A 608 -18.63 -7.84 -31.67
N PHE A 609 -19.75 -8.40 -31.31
CA PHE A 609 -20.11 -8.69 -29.92
C PHE A 609 -20.81 -10.05 -29.89
N THR A 610 -20.14 -11.05 -29.38
CA THR A 610 -20.55 -12.46 -29.47
C THR A 610 -20.65 -13.05 -28.07
N ALA A 611 -21.67 -13.87 -27.82
CA ALA A 611 -21.74 -14.69 -26.61
C ALA A 611 -20.66 -15.78 -26.68
N GLU A 612 -20.07 -16.12 -25.54
CA GLU A 612 -19.05 -17.15 -25.42
C GLU A 612 -19.67 -18.51 -25.07
#